data_40fafdaca4248af500624f65459e5c68
#
_entry.id   40fafdaca4248af500624f65459e5c68
#
_cell.length_a   1.000
_cell.length_b   1.000
_cell.length_c   1.000
_cell.angle_alpha   90.00
_cell.angle_beta   90.00
_cell.angle_gamma   90.00
#
_symmetry.space_group_name_H-M   'P 1'
#
loop_
_entity.id
_entity.type
_entity.pdbx_description
1 polymer ?
#
loop_
_entity_poly.entity_id
_entity_poly.type
_entity_poly.pdbx_seq_one_letter_code
_entity_poly.pdbx_strand_id
1 'polypeptide(L)'
;MGFRHREYPDHVCRLRKSLYGLKQAPRAWYQRFTDFVLTLGFCQSRCDNSLFIYHHGADTAYLLIYVDDIILTTSSDRLRQSLMGSLSGEFAMKDLGPLSYFLGISVTRTGDQLFLTQSAYARDIIERAGMLTCNPVATPVDTNSKLSMDSGADFDNPTLFRSLAGALQYLTFTRPDIIYAVQQVCIHMHAPKVDHWNALKRIIRYLQGTSHLGLTIDRSTSSALLAYTDADWVGCPDTRRSTSGYCVYFGSNLISWSSKRQTTISRSSAEAEYRGVANVVAELCWIRNLLLELHRPLTRASIVYCDNISAIYLSGNPVQHQRTKHIELDIHFVREQVQRGMVRVLHVPSRFQIADIFTKGLPRVLFEDFRSSLSLRSPPASTAGV
;
A
#
# COMPACT_ATOMS: atom_id res chain seq x y z
N MET A 1 -20.03 2.13 -35.26
CA MET A 1 -21.30 1.60 -35.74
C MET A 1 -21.43 0.17 -35.26
N GLY A 2 -22.51 -0.18 -34.53
CA GLY A 2 -22.76 -1.54 -34.05
C GLY A 2 -23.19 -2.48 -35.20
N PHE A 3 -23.13 -3.79 -34.95
CA PHE A 3 -23.65 -4.79 -35.88
C PHE A 3 -25.18 -4.64 -35.95
N ARG A 4 -25.71 -4.38 -37.15
CA ARG A 4 -27.15 -4.37 -37.44
C ARG A 4 -27.50 -5.60 -38.25
N HIS A 5 -28.60 -6.29 -37.87
CA HIS A 5 -29.14 -7.37 -38.70
C HIS A 5 -29.74 -6.79 -39.98
N ARG A 6 -29.44 -7.39 -41.13
CA ARG A 6 -29.86 -6.84 -42.43
C ARG A 6 -31.37 -6.81 -42.60
N GLU A 7 -32.07 -7.84 -42.14
CA GLU A 7 -33.54 -7.98 -42.27
C GLU A 7 -34.29 -7.42 -41.04
N TYR A 8 -33.64 -7.34 -39.89
CA TYR A 8 -34.26 -6.88 -38.64
C TYR A 8 -33.34 -5.85 -37.94
N PRO A 9 -33.27 -4.62 -38.46
CA PRO A 9 -32.32 -3.62 -38.00
C PRO A 9 -32.54 -3.16 -36.55
N ASP A 10 -33.75 -3.34 -36.01
CA ASP A 10 -34.12 -2.97 -34.65
C ASP A 10 -34.01 -4.14 -33.65
N HIS A 11 -33.60 -5.32 -34.12
CA HIS A 11 -33.36 -6.44 -33.22
C HIS A 11 -32.05 -6.24 -32.44
N VAL A 12 -32.07 -6.67 -31.17
CA VAL A 12 -30.89 -6.67 -30.29
C VAL A 12 -30.50 -8.11 -29.96
N CYS A 13 -29.21 -8.35 -29.84
CA CYS A 13 -28.70 -9.65 -29.40
C CYS A 13 -28.86 -9.81 -27.87
N ARG A 14 -29.59 -10.86 -27.46
CA ARG A 14 -29.58 -11.27 -26.05
C ARG A 14 -28.31 -12.07 -25.76
N LEU A 15 -27.45 -11.52 -24.91
CA LEU A 15 -26.25 -12.21 -24.50
C LEU A 15 -26.60 -13.40 -23.58
N ARG A 16 -26.11 -14.59 -23.91
CA ARG A 16 -26.20 -15.80 -23.05
C ARG A 16 -25.10 -15.86 -21.98
N LYS A 17 -23.98 -15.20 -22.23
CA LYS A 17 -22.84 -15.06 -21.31
C LYS A 17 -22.37 -13.60 -21.31
N SER A 18 -21.77 -13.15 -20.21
CA SER A 18 -21.13 -11.85 -20.15
C SER A 18 -19.95 -11.81 -21.12
N LEU A 19 -19.79 -10.68 -21.83
CA LEU A 19 -18.63 -10.45 -22.68
C LEU A 19 -17.60 -9.61 -21.94
N TYR A 20 -16.32 -9.93 -22.15
CA TYR A 20 -15.21 -9.12 -21.66
C TYR A 20 -15.33 -7.67 -22.15
N GLY A 21 -15.04 -6.70 -21.27
CA GLY A 21 -15.16 -5.27 -21.58
C GLY A 21 -16.53 -4.63 -21.31
N LEU A 22 -17.56 -5.40 -21.01
CA LEU A 22 -18.84 -4.83 -20.54
C LEU A 22 -18.73 -4.40 -19.07
N LYS A 23 -19.26 -3.23 -18.74
CA LYS A 23 -19.18 -2.62 -17.40
C LYS A 23 -19.68 -3.55 -16.27
N GLN A 24 -20.70 -4.35 -16.52
CA GLN A 24 -21.28 -5.28 -15.54
C GLN A 24 -20.61 -6.66 -15.49
N ALA A 25 -19.77 -7.01 -16.47
CA ALA A 25 -19.19 -8.35 -16.58
C ALA A 25 -18.31 -8.72 -15.38
N PRO A 26 -17.42 -7.85 -14.85
CA PRO A 26 -16.62 -8.17 -13.67
C PRO A 26 -17.47 -8.44 -12.43
N ARG A 27 -18.58 -7.69 -12.25
CA ARG A 27 -19.50 -7.91 -11.12
C ARG A 27 -20.23 -9.24 -11.23
N ALA A 28 -20.72 -9.60 -12.44
CA ALA A 28 -21.40 -10.86 -12.67
C ALA A 28 -20.46 -12.06 -12.49
N TRP A 29 -19.20 -11.92 -12.95
CA TRP A 29 -18.15 -12.91 -12.72
C TRP A 29 -17.87 -13.11 -11.22
N TYR A 30 -17.60 -12.02 -10.52
CA TYR A 30 -17.34 -12.05 -9.09
C TYR A 30 -18.49 -12.68 -8.31
N GLN A 31 -19.75 -12.35 -8.61
CA GLN A 31 -20.91 -12.93 -7.94
C GLN A 31 -20.99 -14.44 -8.18
N ARG A 32 -20.87 -14.90 -9.44
CA ARG A 32 -20.87 -16.32 -9.76
C ARG A 32 -19.75 -17.08 -9.06
N PHE A 33 -18.56 -16.49 -9.03
CA PHE A 33 -17.42 -17.08 -8.36
C PHE A 33 -17.67 -17.18 -6.84
N THR A 34 -18.14 -16.10 -6.23
CA THR A 34 -18.48 -16.06 -4.81
C THR A 34 -19.52 -17.12 -4.45
N ASP A 35 -20.62 -17.18 -5.20
CA ASP A 35 -21.70 -18.14 -4.95
C ASP A 35 -21.18 -19.58 -4.97
N PHE A 36 -20.30 -19.91 -5.90
CA PHE A 36 -19.69 -21.24 -5.99
C PHE A 36 -18.72 -21.51 -4.82
N VAL A 37 -17.81 -20.59 -4.52
CA VAL A 37 -16.79 -20.76 -3.46
C VAL A 37 -17.46 -20.93 -2.08
N LEU A 38 -18.58 -20.25 -1.83
CA LEU A 38 -19.37 -20.43 -0.62
C LEU A 38 -19.91 -21.87 -0.50
N THR A 39 -20.28 -22.55 -1.61
CA THR A 39 -20.71 -23.96 -1.59
C THR A 39 -19.58 -24.93 -1.21
N LEU A 40 -18.32 -24.52 -1.41
CA LEU A 40 -17.15 -25.31 -1.02
C LEU A 40 -16.81 -25.17 0.49
N GLY A 41 -17.60 -24.38 1.23
CA GLY A 41 -17.41 -24.15 2.68
C GLY A 41 -16.52 -22.96 3.01
N PHE A 42 -16.17 -22.12 2.06
CA PHE A 42 -15.51 -20.83 2.37
C PHE A 42 -16.52 -19.84 2.96
N CYS A 43 -15.99 -18.92 3.78
CA CYS A 43 -16.68 -17.72 4.23
C CYS A 43 -15.98 -16.49 3.61
N GLN A 44 -16.76 -15.53 3.15
CA GLN A 44 -16.19 -14.27 2.66
C GLN A 44 -15.73 -13.41 3.84
N SER A 45 -14.54 -12.82 3.74
CA SER A 45 -14.02 -11.87 4.73
C SER A 45 -14.90 -10.59 4.76
N ARG A 46 -15.08 -10.05 5.96
CA ARG A 46 -15.73 -8.75 6.17
C ARG A 46 -14.76 -7.59 6.02
N CYS A 47 -13.45 -7.88 6.20
CA CYS A 47 -12.37 -6.89 6.09
C CYS A 47 -11.97 -6.64 4.65
N ASP A 48 -12.06 -7.68 3.78
CA ASP A 48 -11.70 -7.61 2.36
C ASP A 48 -12.63 -8.53 1.55
N ASN A 49 -13.49 -7.97 0.73
CA ASN A 49 -14.43 -8.73 -0.08
C ASN A 49 -13.76 -9.66 -1.09
N SER A 50 -12.51 -9.43 -1.45
CA SER A 50 -11.76 -10.30 -2.38
C SER A 50 -11.15 -11.52 -1.71
N LEU A 51 -11.18 -11.59 -0.38
CA LEU A 51 -10.62 -12.67 0.44
C LEU A 51 -11.71 -13.64 0.90
N PHE A 52 -11.49 -14.94 0.67
CA PHE A 52 -12.32 -16.04 1.15
C PHE A 52 -11.51 -16.92 2.07
N ILE A 53 -12.10 -17.32 3.18
CA ILE A 53 -11.47 -18.06 4.27
C ILE A 53 -12.19 -19.38 4.46
N TYR A 54 -11.45 -20.48 4.39
CA TYR A 54 -11.92 -21.81 4.72
C TYR A 54 -11.24 -22.29 6.00
N HIS A 55 -12.04 -22.74 6.96
CA HIS A 55 -11.52 -23.32 8.18
C HIS A 55 -12.43 -24.45 8.63
N HIS A 56 -11.91 -25.68 8.65
CA HIS A 56 -12.64 -26.85 9.10
C HIS A 56 -11.69 -27.82 9.83
N GLY A 57 -11.79 -27.88 11.14
CA GLY A 57 -10.87 -28.65 11.97
C GLY A 57 -9.43 -28.16 11.84
N ALA A 58 -8.53 -29.02 11.36
CA ALA A 58 -7.13 -28.68 11.10
C ALA A 58 -6.90 -28.08 9.70
N ASP A 59 -7.88 -28.19 8.81
CA ASP A 59 -7.77 -27.74 7.44
C ASP A 59 -8.10 -26.23 7.34
N THR A 60 -7.18 -25.47 6.76
CA THR A 60 -7.31 -24.02 6.54
C THR A 60 -6.93 -23.70 5.11
N ALA A 61 -7.70 -22.84 4.45
CA ALA A 61 -7.35 -22.28 3.16
C ALA A 61 -7.73 -20.81 3.07
N TYR A 62 -6.93 -20.05 2.34
CA TYR A 62 -7.19 -18.67 2.00
C TYR A 62 -7.19 -18.53 0.48
N LEU A 63 -8.24 -17.91 -0.06
CA LEU A 63 -8.37 -17.67 -1.48
C LEU A 63 -8.57 -16.16 -1.68
N LEU A 64 -7.67 -15.56 -2.46
CA LEU A 64 -7.72 -14.16 -2.84
C LEU A 64 -8.00 -14.07 -4.33
N ILE A 65 -9.06 -13.33 -4.72
CA ILE A 65 -9.43 -13.10 -6.11
C ILE A 65 -9.20 -11.64 -6.51
N TYR A 66 -8.59 -11.44 -7.66
CA TYR A 66 -8.50 -10.14 -8.29
C TYR A 66 -8.81 -10.26 -9.78
N VAL A 67 -10.02 -9.88 -10.17
CA VAL A 67 -10.58 -10.05 -11.51
C VAL A 67 -10.46 -11.51 -11.97
N ASP A 68 -9.47 -11.85 -12.80
CA ASP A 68 -9.24 -13.18 -13.36
C ASP A 68 -8.13 -13.96 -12.64
N ASP A 69 -7.34 -13.28 -11.78
CA ASP A 69 -6.23 -13.87 -11.05
C ASP A 69 -6.66 -14.36 -9.66
N ILE A 70 -6.25 -15.57 -9.29
CA ILE A 70 -6.57 -16.18 -8.00
C ILE A 70 -5.29 -16.67 -7.33
N ILE A 71 -5.13 -16.33 -6.06
CA ILE A 71 -4.13 -16.93 -5.17
C ILE A 71 -4.84 -17.86 -4.20
N LEU A 72 -4.39 -19.11 -4.14
CA LEU A 72 -4.87 -20.11 -3.18
C LEU A 72 -3.72 -20.55 -2.29
N THR A 73 -3.91 -20.41 -0.99
CA THR A 73 -3.00 -20.93 0.05
C THR A 73 -3.74 -21.93 0.93
N THR A 74 -3.12 -23.07 1.21
CA THR A 74 -3.75 -24.15 1.97
C THR A 74 -2.81 -24.72 3.02
N SER A 75 -3.38 -25.32 4.09
CA SER A 75 -2.63 -26.00 5.14
C SER A 75 -2.02 -27.33 4.68
N SER A 76 -2.53 -27.93 3.60
CA SER A 76 -2.05 -29.20 3.07
C SER A 76 -2.21 -29.31 1.56
N ASP A 77 -1.34 -30.09 0.89
CA ASP A 77 -1.44 -30.37 -0.54
C ASP A 77 -2.71 -31.14 -0.90
N ARG A 78 -3.19 -32.01 -0.02
CA ARG A 78 -4.46 -32.74 -0.21
C ARG A 78 -5.63 -31.77 -0.34
N LEU A 79 -5.72 -30.80 0.58
CA LEU A 79 -6.76 -29.77 0.53
C LEU A 79 -6.62 -28.91 -0.75
N ARG A 80 -5.39 -28.53 -1.12
CA ARG A 80 -5.13 -27.80 -2.35
C ARG A 80 -5.65 -28.54 -3.59
N GLN A 81 -5.31 -29.81 -3.74
CA GLN A 81 -5.74 -30.63 -4.86
C GLN A 81 -7.27 -30.79 -4.91
N SER A 82 -7.92 -31.00 -3.78
CA SER A 82 -9.38 -31.10 -3.70
C SER A 82 -10.07 -29.80 -4.14
N LEU A 83 -9.62 -28.64 -3.62
CA LEU A 83 -10.18 -27.34 -3.95
C LEU A 83 -9.91 -26.98 -5.41
N MET A 84 -8.71 -27.22 -5.93
CA MET A 84 -8.36 -26.99 -7.32
C MET A 84 -9.17 -27.87 -8.27
N GLY A 85 -9.43 -29.14 -7.92
CA GLY A 85 -10.29 -30.04 -8.67
C GLY A 85 -11.72 -29.49 -8.78
N SER A 86 -12.29 -29.03 -7.67
CA SER A 86 -13.64 -28.45 -7.62
C SER A 86 -13.72 -27.16 -8.44
N LEU A 87 -12.76 -26.26 -8.29
CA LEU A 87 -12.70 -24.99 -9.03
C LEU A 87 -12.54 -25.23 -10.54
N SER A 88 -11.65 -26.14 -10.95
CA SER A 88 -11.41 -26.46 -12.37
C SER A 88 -12.58 -27.20 -13.02
N GLY A 89 -13.40 -27.89 -12.21
CA GLY A 89 -14.63 -28.52 -12.69
C GLY A 89 -15.74 -27.52 -13.04
N GLU A 90 -15.79 -26.38 -12.33
CA GLU A 90 -16.80 -25.33 -12.54
C GLU A 90 -16.32 -24.23 -13.49
N PHE A 91 -15.04 -23.86 -13.40
CA PHE A 91 -14.46 -22.75 -14.17
C PHE A 91 -13.33 -23.24 -15.07
N ALA A 92 -13.22 -22.67 -16.27
CA ALA A 92 -12.08 -22.90 -17.15
C ALA A 92 -10.84 -22.20 -16.58
N MET A 93 -10.11 -22.90 -15.72
CA MET A 93 -8.95 -22.35 -15.00
C MET A 93 -7.66 -23.06 -15.42
N LYS A 94 -6.54 -22.35 -15.30
CA LYS A 94 -5.19 -22.91 -15.48
C LYS A 94 -4.44 -22.79 -14.17
N ASP A 95 -3.93 -23.92 -13.66
CA ASP A 95 -2.97 -23.90 -12.56
C ASP A 95 -1.61 -23.41 -13.07
N LEU A 96 -1.16 -22.27 -12.54
CA LEU A 96 0.13 -21.65 -12.86
C LEU A 96 1.27 -22.13 -11.93
N GLY A 97 0.97 -23.05 -11.00
CA GLY A 97 1.92 -23.55 -10.02
C GLY A 97 2.17 -22.60 -8.85
N PRO A 98 3.35 -22.69 -8.22
CA PRO A 98 3.70 -21.80 -7.12
C PRO A 98 3.69 -20.33 -7.50
N LEU A 99 3.25 -19.48 -6.58
CA LEU A 99 3.20 -18.03 -6.79
C LEU A 99 4.58 -17.47 -7.17
N SER A 100 4.71 -16.99 -8.40
CA SER A 100 5.91 -16.36 -8.94
C SER A 100 5.66 -14.96 -9.50
N TYR A 101 4.40 -14.65 -9.82
CA TYR A 101 3.99 -13.36 -10.35
C TYR A 101 2.52 -13.08 -10.02
N PHE A 102 2.21 -11.88 -9.56
CA PHE A 102 0.85 -11.46 -9.28
C PHE A 102 0.72 -9.94 -9.43
N LEU A 103 -0.24 -9.49 -10.23
CA LEU A 103 -0.52 -8.06 -10.42
C LEU A 103 0.75 -7.22 -10.66
N GLY A 104 1.59 -7.60 -11.61
CA GLY A 104 2.80 -6.84 -11.94
C GLY A 104 3.94 -6.94 -10.91
N ILE A 105 3.78 -7.74 -9.87
CA ILE A 105 4.78 -7.99 -8.83
C ILE A 105 5.38 -9.38 -9.04
N SER A 106 6.69 -9.45 -9.24
CA SER A 106 7.44 -10.71 -9.25
C SER A 106 7.69 -11.17 -7.83
N VAL A 107 7.47 -12.46 -7.57
CA VAL A 107 7.64 -13.09 -6.26
C VAL A 107 8.70 -14.17 -6.37
N THR A 108 9.80 -14.00 -5.65
CA THR A 108 10.85 -15.02 -5.53
C THR A 108 10.81 -15.59 -4.11
N ARG A 109 10.71 -16.92 -4.01
CA ARG A 109 10.75 -17.63 -2.73
C ARG A 109 12.14 -18.22 -2.52
N THR A 110 12.75 -17.92 -1.38
CA THR A 110 14.07 -18.45 -1.01
C THR A 110 14.02 -18.88 0.46
N GLY A 111 13.99 -20.19 0.70
CA GLY A 111 13.83 -20.71 2.07
C GLY A 111 12.56 -20.16 2.73
N ASP A 112 12.73 -19.46 3.84
CA ASP A 112 11.65 -18.87 4.64
C ASP A 112 11.34 -17.40 4.24
N GLN A 113 11.86 -16.94 3.10
CA GLN A 113 11.69 -15.55 2.65
C GLN A 113 10.89 -15.47 1.34
N LEU A 114 10.08 -14.42 1.23
CA LEU A 114 9.49 -13.96 -0.03
C LEU A 114 10.12 -12.62 -0.41
N PHE A 115 10.65 -12.53 -1.61
CA PHE A 115 11.16 -11.30 -2.19
C PHE A 115 10.18 -10.80 -3.26
N LEU A 116 9.60 -9.62 -3.04
CA LEU A 116 8.60 -8.99 -3.90
C LEU A 116 9.23 -7.84 -4.65
N THR A 117 9.22 -7.87 -5.97
CA THR A 117 9.85 -6.81 -6.77
C THR A 117 9.05 -6.47 -8.03
N GLN A 118 9.16 -5.21 -8.42
CA GLN A 118 8.68 -4.66 -9.69
C GLN A 118 9.84 -4.10 -10.52
N SER A 119 11.01 -4.74 -10.47
CA SER A 119 12.23 -4.25 -11.13
C SER A 119 12.07 -4.07 -12.65
N ALA A 120 11.34 -4.98 -13.32
CA ALA A 120 11.02 -4.84 -14.74
C ALA A 120 10.14 -3.60 -15.01
N TYR A 121 9.14 -3.38 -14.18
CA TYR A 121 8.27 -2.20 -14.29
C TYR A 121 9.00 -0.89 -13.97
N ALA A 122 9.91 -0.89 -12.98
CA ALA A 122 10.76 0.26 -12.71
C ALA A 122 11.64 0.61 -13.92
N ARG A 123 12.18 -0.38 -14.61
CA ARG A 123 12.97 -0.19 -15.85
C ARG A 123 12.11 0.36 -16.98
N ASP A 124 10.89 -0.14 -17.17
CA ASP A 124 9.93 0.38 -18.15
C ASP A 124 9.63 1.87 -17.90
N ILE A 125 9.43 2.28 -16.64
CA ILE A 125 9.23 3.70 -16.29
C ILE A 125 10.45 4.55 -16.70
N ILE A 126 11.67 4.07 -16.42
CA ILE A 126 12.92 4.78 -16.77
C ILE A 126 13.06 4.90 -18.30
N GLU A 127 12.73 3.85 -19.05
CA GLU A 127 12.77 3.82 -20.50
C GLU A 127 11.72 4.78 -21.12
N ARG A 128 10.48 4.73 -20.66
CA ARG A 128 9.39 5.64 -21.11
C ARG A 128 9.70 7.10 -20.84
N ALA A 129 10.49 7.39 -19.82
CA ALA A 129 10.97 8.73 -19.54
C ALA A 129 12.19 9.15 -20.39
N GLY A 130 12.74 8.26 -21.22
CA GLY A 130 13.95 8.49 -22.02
C GLY A 130 15.22 8.65 -21.15
N MET A 131 15.27 7.99 -19.97
CA MET A 131 16.30 8.24 -18.96
C MET A 131 17.18 7.03 -18.65
N LEU A 132 17.29 6.05 -19.54
CA LEU A 132 18.08 4.83 -19.32
C LEU A 132 19.56 5.09 -19.01
N THR A 133 20.12 6.18 -19.51
CA THR A 133 21.54 6.55 -19.33
C THR A 133 21.76 7.67 -18.31
N CYS A 134 20.73 8.01 -17.53
CA CYS A 134 20.84 9.09 -16.56
C CYS A 134 21.73 8.72 -15.37
N ASN A 135 22.44 9.71 -14.82
CA ASN A 135 23.22 9.51 -13.59
C ASN A 135 22.29 9.33 -12.39
N PRO A 136 22.49 8.26 -11.59
CA PRO A 136 21.70 8.00 -10.39
C PRO A 136 21.89 9.07 -9.32
N VAL A 137 20.92 9.19 -8.41
CA VAL A 137 20.97 10.05 -7.21
C VAL A 137 20.65 9.22 -5.97
N ALA A 138 21.12 9.66 -4.80
CA ALA A 138 21.02 8.91 -3.56
C ALA A 138 19.64 9.00 -2.89
N THR A 139 18.87 10.07 -3.15
CA THR A 139 17.56 10.31 -2.52
C THR A 139 16.52 10.74 -3.55
N PRO A 140 15.24 10.28 -3.41
CA PRO A 140 14.19 10.62 -4.36
C PRO A 140 13.67 12.06 -4.23
N VAL A 141 13.93 12.71 -3.08
CA VAL A 141 13.50 14.09 -2.77
C VAL A 141 14.69 14.91 -2.29
N ASP A 142 14.68 16.21 -2.59
CA ASP A 142 15.62 17.17 -2.00
C ASP A 142 15.14 17.62 -0.62
N THR A 143 16.08 17.93 0.27
CA THR A 143 15.78 18.40 1.63
C THR A 143 15.20 19.82 1.67
N ASN A 144 15.51 20.65 0.67
CA ASN A 144 15.25 22.09 0.70
C ASN A 144 14.11 22.55 -0.20
N SER A 145 13.66 21.75 -1.17
CA SER A 145 12.65 22.19 -2.14
C SER A 145 11.27 21.61 -1.82
N LYS A 146 10.32 22.47 -1.45
CA LYS A 146 8.89 22.13 -1.44
C LYS A 146 8.26 22.58 -2.76
N LEU A 147 7.58 21.67 -3.44
CA LEU A 147 6.90 21.96 -4.69
C LEU A 147 5.68 22.86 -4.45
N SER A 148 5.48 23.83 -5.33
CA SER A 148 4.35 24.77 -5.29
C SER A 148 3.70 24.87 -6.67
N MET A 149 2.40 25.19 -6.71
CA MET A 149 1.66 25.44 -7.95
C MET A 149 2.23 26.59 -8.80
N ASP A 150 2.92 27.53 -8.16
CA ASP A 150 3.52 28.69 -8.81
C ASP A 150 5.01 28.50 -9.16
N SER A 151 5.54 27.29 -9.03
CA SER A 151 6.97 26.98 -9.27
C SER A 151 7.31 26.91 -10.76
N GLY A 152 7.75 28.03 -11.34
CA GLY A 152 8.32 28.07 -12.68
C GLY A 152 7.29 28.06 -13.83
N ALA A 153 7.79 27.85 -15.04
CA ALA A 153 6.99 27.82 -16.27
C ALA A 153 6.16 26.51 -16.36
N ASP A 154 5.11 26.55 -17.19
CA ASP A 154 4.33 25.35 -17.51
C ASP A 154 5.19 24.28 -18.18
N PHE A 155 4.93 23.01 -17.85
CA PHE A 155 5.61 21.91 -18.52
C PHE A 155 4.88 21.54 -19.82
N ASP A 156 5.61 21.46 -20.91
CA ASP A 156 5.04 21.33 -22.28
C ASP A 156 4.28 20.01 -22.52
N ASN A 157 4.58 18.95 -21.76
CA ASN A 157 3.96 17.66 -21.96
C ASN A 157 3.25 17.11 -20.70
N PRO A 158 2.08 17.66 -20.31
CA PRO A 158 1.33 17.22 -19.14
C PRO A 158 0.87 15.75 -19.23
N THR A 159 0.69 15.23 -20.44
CA THR A 159 0.27 13.84 -20.65
C THR A 159 1.37 12.85 -20.26
N LEU A 160 2.61 13.14 -20.66
CA LEU A 160 3.77 12.35 -20.23
C LEU A 160 3.94 12.39 -18.71
N PHE A 161 3.84 13.60 -18.12
CA PHE A 161 3.93 13.79 -16.69
C PHE A 161 2.91 12.91 -15.94
N ARG A 162 1.62 12.99 -16.32
CA ARG A 162 0.55 12.17 -15.70
C ARG A 162 0.79 10.68 -15.86
N SER A 163 1.22 10.25 -17.04
CA SER A 163 1.51 8.85 -17.32
C SER A 163 2.62 8.30 -16.43
N LEU A 164 3.71 9.04 -16.28
CA LEU A 164 4.84 8.63 -15.45
C LEU A 164 4.53 8.74 -13.95
N ALA A 165 3.86 9.81 -13.50
CA ALA A 165 3.46 9.96 -12.11
C ALA A 165 2.50 8.84 -11.67
N GLY A 166 1.52 8.47 -12.51
CA GLY A 166 0.63 7.34 -12.26
C GLY A 166 1.39 5.99 -12.23
N ALA A 167 2.35 5.80 -13.11
CA ALA A 167 3.20 4.61 -13.10
C ALA A 167 4.07 4.52 -11.83
N LEU A 168 4.65 5.64 -11.39
CA LEU A 168 5.39 5.72 -10.13
C LEU A 168 4.50 5.42 -8.92
N GLN A 169 3.24 5.85 -8.94
CA GLN A 169 2.27 5.55 -7.88
C GLN A 169 2.03 4.04 -7.73
N TYR A 170 1.93 3.32 -8.85
CA TYR A 170 1.81 1.86 -8.82
C TYR A 170 3.07 1.18 -8.28
N LEU A 171 4.25 1.71 -8.58
CA LEU A 171 5.52 1.18 -8.09
C LEU A 171 5.66 1.28 -6.55
N THR A 172 4.93 2.17 -5.89
CA THR A 172 4.96 2.31 -4.42
C THR A 172 4.45 1.08 -3.66
N PHE A 173 3.80 0.12 -4.33
CA PHE A 173 3.38 -1.15 -3.71
C PHE A 173 4.56 -2.04 -3.27
N THR A 174 5.71 -1.92 -3.90
CA THR A 174 6.94 -2.64 -3.51
C THR A 174 8.08 -1.72 -3.14
N ARG A 175 7.89 -0.39 -3.27
CA ARG A 175 8.89 0.65 -3.03
C ARG A 175 8.35 1.72 -2.08
N PRO A 176 8.20 1.40 -0.78
CA PRO A 176 7.76 2.37 0.22
C PRO A 176 8.68 3.60 0.32
N ASP A 177 9.96 3.47 -0.01
CA ASP A 177 10.97 4.52 0.04
C ASP A 177 10.74 5.70 -0.92
N ILE A 178 9.93 5.53 -1.97
CA ILE A 178 9.61 6.62 -2.91
C ILE A 178 8.24 7.24 -2.69
N ILE A 179 7.40 6.70 -1.78
CA ILE A 179 5.98 7.08 -1.71
C ILE A 179 5.77 8.57 -1.41
N TYR A 180 6.59 9.17 -0.55
CA TYR A 180 6.52 10.62 -0.27
C TYR A 180 6.84 11.43 -1.53
N ALA A 181 7.93 11.11 -2.22
CA ALA A 181 8.32 11.77 -3.45
C ALA A 181 7.23 11.69 -4.52
N VAL A 182 6.66 10.49 -4.68
CA VAL A 182 5.57 10.24 -5.64
C VAL A 182 4.31 11.01 -5.26
N GLN A 183 3.94 11.02 -3.98
CA GLN A 183 2.80 11.79 -3.50
C GLN A 183 2.98 13.30 -3.78
N GLN A 184 4.19 13.85 -3.62
CA GLN A 184 4.46 15.26 -3.91
C GLN A 184 4.26 15.60 -5.41
N VAL A 185 4.74 14.78 -6.34
CA VAL A 185 4.56 15.03 -7.78
C VAL A 185 3.12 14.75 -8.25
N CYS A 186 2.43 13.78 -7.65
CA CYS A 186 1.05 13.45 -8.00
C CYS A 186 0.06 14.58 -7.71
N ILE A 187 0.33 15.44 -6.74
CA ILE A 187 -0.52 16.60 -6.43
C ILE A 187 -0.61 17.57 -7.60
N HIS A 188 0.43 17.66 -8.42
CA HIS A 188 0.55 18.60 -9.52
C HIS A 188 0.22 18.02 -10.90
N MET A 189 -0.45 16.84 -10.98
CA MET A 189 -0.77 16.18 -12.25
C MET A 189 -1.65 16.99 -13.20
N HIS A 190 -2.51 17.88 -12.69
CA HIS A 190 -3.42 18.66 -13.53
C HIS A 190 -2.71 19.77 -14.33
N ALA A 191 -1.81 20.49 -13.68
CA ALA A 191 -1.07 21.60 -14.25
C ALA A 191 0.41 21.53 -13.84
N PRO A 192 1.17 20.56 -14.38
CA PRO A 192 2.57 20.39 -14.00
C PRO A 192 3.43 21.55 -14.51
N LYS A 193 4.34 21.99 -13.65
CA LYS A 193 5.38 22.98 -13.98
C LYS A 193 6.71 22.28 -14.27
N VAL A 194 7.67 23.04 -14.82
CA VAL A 194 9.03 22.53 -15.07
C VAL A 194 9.70 22.01 -13.81
N ASP A 195 9.48 22.64 -12.65
CA ASP A 195 10.04 22.20 -11.38
C ASP A 195 9.41 20.87 -10.92
N HIS A 196 8.11 20.65 -11.17
CA HIS A 196 7.46 19.37 -10.92
C HIS A 196 8.05 18.26 -11.79
N TRP A 197 8.34 18.57 -13.06
CA TRP A 197 9.04 17.67 -13.98
C TRP A 197 10.46 17.34 -13.49
N ASN A 198 11.20 18.33 -13.00
CA ASN A 198 12.54 18.12 -12.43
C ASN A 198 12.49 17.24 -11.19
N ALA A 199 11.48 17.42 -10.33
CA ALA A 199 11.25 16.54 -9.17
C ALA A 199 10.92 15.11 -9.60
N LEU A 200 10.07 14.91 -10.61
CA LEU A 200 9.76 13.60 -11.16
C LEU A 200 11.00 12.93 -11.76
N LYS A 201 11.81 13.65 -12.53
CA LYS A 201 13.11 13.16 -13.05
C LYS A 201 14.05 12.75 -11.93
N ARG A 202 14.03 13.44 -10.76
CA ARG A 202 14.85 13.04 -9.61
C ARG A 202 14.42 11.68 -9.05
N ILE A 203 13.11 11.40 -8.97
CA ILE A 203 12.61 10.07 -8.58
C ILE A 203 13.13 9.01 -9.57
N ILE A 204 13.04 9.26 -10.87
CA ILE A 204 13.53 8.33 -11.91
C ILE A 204 15.04 8.09 -11.79
N ARG A 205 15.82 9.13 -11.55
CA ARG A 205 17.27 8.99 -11.30
C ARG A 205 17.58 8.17 -10.05
N TYR A 206 16.76 8.30 -9.00
CA TYR A 206 16.87 7.46 -7.82
C TYR A 206 16.55 6.00 -8.14
N LEU A 207 15.50 5.74 -8.93
CA LEU A 207 15.15 4.40 -9.40
C LEU A 207 16.24 3.78 -10.28
N GLN A 208 16.91 4.56 -11.12
CA GLN A 208 18.04 4.08 -11.95
C GLN A 208 19.14 3.42 -11.09
N GLY A 209 19.43 3.99 -9.92
CA GLY A 209 20.42 3.42 -8.99
C GLY A 209 19.87 2.32 -8.07
N THR A 210 18.56 2.13 -8.01
CA THR A 210 17.90 1.28 -7.00
C THR A 210 16.79 0.37 -7.57
N SER A 211 16.72 0.20 -8.89
CA SER A 211 15.67 -0.59 -9.56
C SER A 211 15.66 -2.07 -9.15
N HIS A 212 16.78 -2.57 -8.66
CA HIS A 212 16.95 -3.94 -8.17
C HIS A 212 16.36 -4.19 -6.78
N LEU A 213 16.05 -3.13 -6.01
CA LEU A 213 15.49 -3.28 -4.67
C LEU A 213 14.04 -3.77 -4.72
N GLY A 214 13.71 -4.60 -3.75
CA GLY A 214 12.36 -5.12 -3.54
C GLY A 214 12.06 -5.28 -2.06
N LEU A 215 10.80 -5.56 -1.73
CA LEU A 215 10.32 -5.79 -0.38
C LEU A 215 10.57 -7.26 0.00
N THR A 216 11.19 -7.48 1.15
CA THR A 216 11.40 -8.83 1.71
C THR A 216 10.39 -9.08 2.81
N ILE A 217 9.75 -10.25 2.76
CA ILE A 217 8.86 -10.76 3.81
C ILE A 217 9.49 -12.02 4.37
N ASP A 218 9.86 -11.98 5.63
CA ASP A 218 10.49 -13.08 6.36
C ASP A 218 9.45 -13.88 7.14
N ARG A 219 9.68 -15.18 7.31
CA ARG A 219 8.92 -15.97 8.26
C ARG A 219 9.26 -15.52 9.69
N SER A 220 8.41 -14.65 10.24
CA SER A 220 8.60 -14.14 11.60
C SER A 220 7.94 -15.05 12.63
N THR A 221 8.62 -15.24 13.77
CA THR A 221 8.05 -15.91 14.96
C THR A 221 7.31 -14.92 15.86
N SER A 222 7.53 -13.61 15.67
CA SER A 222 6.87 -12.56 16.44
C SER A 222 5.53 -12.21 15.81
N SER A 223 4.49 -12.12 16.61
CA SER A 223 3.17 -11.60 16.24
C SER A 223 2.93 -10.17 16.74
N ALA A 224 3.98 -9.44 17.10
CA ALA A 224 3.87 -8.04 17.52
C ALA A 224 3.45 -7.14 16.35
N LEU A 225 2.48 -6.27 16.57
CA LEU A 225 2.06 -5.25 15.62
C LEU A 225 2.58 -3.89 16.10
N LEU A 226 3.52 -3.32 15.33
CA LEU A 226 4.20 -2.07 15.63
C LEU A 226 3.94 -1.07 14.51
N ALA A 227 3.78 0.21 14.86
CA ALA A 227 3.62 1.27 13.89
C ALA A 227 4.42 2.50 14.27
N TYR A 228 4.88 3.25 13.27
CA TYR A 228 5.46 4.59 13.41
C TYR A 228 4.59 5.58 12.65
N THR A 229 4.41 6.78 13.18
CA THR A 229 3.65 7.84 12.50
C THR A 229 4.29 9.21 12.73
N ASP A 230 4.29 10.03 11.69
CA ASP A 230 4.79 11.40 11.67
C ASP A 230 3.88 12.30 10.85
N ALA A 231 3.93 13.62 11.08
CA ALA A 231 3.25 14.61 10.29
C ALA A 231 4.08 15.87 10.05
N ASP A 232 4.38 16.17 8.79
CA ASP A 232 5.02 17.44 8.39
C ASP A 232 4.00 18.59 8.49
N TRP A 233 3.96 19.26 9.65
CA TRP A 233 3.02 20.34 9.92
C TRP A 233 3.23 21.51 8.96
N VAL A 234 2.11 21.98 8.31
CA VAL A 234 2.13 23.09 7.35
C VAL A 234 3.06 22.83 6.15
N GLY A 235 3.36 21.56 5.86
CA GLY A 235 4.35 21.15 4.86
C GLY A 235 4.04 21.57 3.43
N CYS A 236 2.77 21.78 3.07
CA CYS A 236 2.41 22.30 1.76
C CYS A 236 2.50 23.82 1.69
N PRO A 237 3.32 24.41 0.80
CA PRO A 237 3.43 25.86 0.68
C PRO A 237 2.13 26.52 0.20
N ASP A 238 1.39 25.88 -0.69
CA ASP A 238 0.18 26.43 -1.31
C ASP A 238 -1.04 26.40 -0.38
N THR A 239 -1.29 25.23 0.21
CA THR A 239 -2.53 24.97 0.97
C THR A 239 -2.34 24.96 2.47
N ARG A 240 -1.10 25.03 2.96
CA ARG A 240 -0.73 24.92 4.38
C ARG A 240 -1.21 23.64 5.06
N ARG A 241 -1.61 22.63 4.28
CA ARG A 241 -1.97 21.32 4.79
C ARG A 241 -0.73 20.51 5.11
N SER A 242 -0.81 19.72 6.17
CA SER A 242 0.23 18.79 6.59
C SER A 242 0.24 17.53 5.74
N THR A 243 1.37 16.84 5.67
CA THR A 243 1.46 15.49 5.14
C THR A 243 1.62 14.52 6.32
N SER A 244 0.73 13.54 6.44
CA SER A 244 0.88 12.45 7.41
C SER A 244 1.47 11.23 6.74
N GLY A 245 2.35 10.55 7.46
CA GLY A 245 2.96 9.30 7.04
C GLY A 245 2.93 8.27 8.16
N TYR A 246 2.85 7.00 7.80
CA TYR A 246 3.01 5.89 8.73
C TYR A 246 3.60 4.65 8.07
N CYS A 247 4.16 3.79 8.88
CA CYS A 247 4.47 2.41 8.52
C CYS A 247 4.04 1.46 9.64
N VAL A 248 3.57 0.27 9.25
CA VAL A 248 3.09 -0.78 10.15
C VAL A 248 3.89 -2.04 9.90
N TYR A 249 4.40 -2.63 10.98
CA TYR A 249 5.14 -3.88 10.96
C TYR A 249 4.37 -4.97 11.69
N PHE A 250 4.38 -6.17 11.10
CA PHE A 250 3.96 -7.40 11.77
C PHE A 250 5.20 -8.27 11.99
N GLY A 251 5.64 -8.37 13.24
CA GLY A 251 6.97 -8.87 13.55
C GLY A 251 8.06 -7.97 12.95
N SER A 252 8.92 -8.54 12.11
CA SER A 252 9.96 -7.81 11.36
C SER A 252 9.49 -7.29 10.00
N ASN A 253 8.30 -7.68 9.55
CA ASN A 253 7.83 -7.41 8.20
C ASN A 253 7.06 -6.10 8.10
N LEU A 254 7.43 -5.23 7.18
CA LEU A 254 6.63 -4.08 6.80
C LEU A 254 5.41 -4.56 5.99
N ILE A 255 4.20 -4.31 6.50
CA ILE A 255 2.96 -4.81 5.90
C ILE A 255 2.00 -3.72 5.43
N SER A 256 2.13 -2.49 5.95
CA SER A 256 1.34 -1.34 5.49
C SER A 256 2.14 -0.05 5.65
N TRP A 257 1.94 0.89 4.72
CA TRP A 257 2.58 2.21 4.74
C TRP A 257 1.75 3.22 3.99
N SER A 258 1.90 4.48 4.35
CA SER A 258 1.17 5.58 3.73
C SER A 258 1.93 6.89 3.80
N SER A 259 1.76 7.71 2.76
CA SER A 259 2.10 9.13 2.74
C SER A 259 0.94 9.87 2.10
N LYS A 260 0.19 10.64 2.88
CA LYS A 260 -1.00 11.35 2.40
C LYS A 260 -1.06 12.77 2.94
N ARG A 261 -1.47 13.71 2.08
CA ARG A 261 -1.81 15.06 2.53
C ARG A 261 -3.11 15.03 3.33
N GLN A 262 -3.12 15.67 4.50
CA GLN A 262 -4.31 15.82 5.32
C GLN A 262 -5.38 16.62 4.56
N THR A 263 -6.63 16.27 4.77
CA THR A 263 -7.78 16.91 4.08
C THR A 263 -8.07 18.32 4.58
N THR A 264 -7.66 18.63 5.81
CA THR A 264 -7.87 19.92 6.50
C THR A 264 -6.55 20.47 7.03
N ILE A 265 -6.51 21.77 7.30
CA ILE A 265 -5.38 22.45 7.94
C ILE A 265 -5.39 22.13 9.42
N SER A 266 -4.23 21.76 9.96
CA SER A 266 -4.00 21.57 11.39
C SER A 266 -3.50 22.87 12.01
N ARG A 267 -4.09 23.29 13.14
CA ARG A 267 -3.78 24.56 13.81
C ARG A 267 -2.49 24.52 14.64
N SER A 268 -1.97 23.32 14.90
CA SER A 268 -0.71 23.11 15.60
C SER A 268 -0.02 21.85 15.11
N SER A 269 1.27 21.70 15.38
CA SER A 269 2.00 20.47 15.12
C SER A 269 1.41 19.27 15.86
N ALA A 270 1.02 19.45 17.12
CA ALA A 270 0.37 18.41 17.91
C ALA A 270 -0.93 17.89 17.28
N GLU A 271 -1.73 18.78 16.66
CA GLU A 271 -2.93 18.38 15.95
C GLU A 271 -2.59 17.60 14.66
N ALA A 272 -1.60 18.06 13.89
CA ALA A 272 -1.16 17.36 12.70
C ALA A 272 -0.68 15.94 13.03
N GLU A 273 0.13 15.81 14.07
CA GLU A 273 0.61 14.53 14.59
C GLU A 273 -0.53 13.65 15.10
N TYR A 274 -1.48 14.23 15.82
CA TYR A 274 -2.61 13.46 16.35
C TYR A 274 -3.50 12.88 15.25
N ARG A 275 -3.72 13.62 14.16
CA ARG A 275 -4.39 13.09 12.96
C ARG A 275 -3.59 11.93 12.34
N GLY A 276 -2.26 12.01 12.37
CA GLY A 276 -1.38 10.90 11.98
C GLY A 276 -1.59 9.68 12.86
N VAL A 277 -1.62 9.87 14.18
CA VAL A 277 -1.92 8.80 15.17
C VAL A 277 -3.31 8.20 14.89
N ALA A 278 -4.35 9.00 14.68
CA ALA A 278 -5.70 8.50 14.41
C ALA A 278 -5.75 7.66 13.11
N ASN A 279 -5.06 8.11 12.04
CA ASN A 279 -4.99 7.37 10.77
C ASN A 279 -4.33 6.00 10.95
N VAL A 280 -3.18 5.93 11.64
CA VAL A 280 -2.51 4.64 11.84
C VAL A 280 -3.26 3.74 12.82
N VAL A 281 -3.95 4.29 13.82
CA VAL A 281 -4.81 3.49 14.72
C VAL A 281 -5.97 2.87 13.95
N ALA A 282 -6.58 3.59 13.00
CA ALA A 282 -7.60 3.03 12.12
C ALA A 282 -7.06 1.86 11.28
N GLU A 283 -5.86 2.00 10.71
CA GLU A 283 -5.19 0.92 9.99
C GLU A 283 -4.91 -0.29 10.89
N LEU A 284 -4.41 -0.06 12.11
CA LEU A 284 -4.17 -1.13 13.08
C LEU A 284 -5.47 -1.86 13.47
N CYS A 285 -6.58 -1.15 13.62
CA CYS A 285 -7.88 -1.77 13.89
C CYS A 285 -8.30 -2.68 12.74
N TRP A 286 -8.13 -2.22 11.49
CA TRP A 286 -8.44 -3.04 10.31
C TRP A 286 -7.54 -4.29 10.24
N ILE A 287 -6.23 -4.15 10.43
CA ILE A 287 -5.28 -5.28 10.44
C ILE A 287 -5.62 -6.27 11.55
N ARG A 288 -5.96 -5.79 12.76
CA ARG A 288 -6.36 -6.68 13.87
C ARG A 288 -7.63 -7.47 13.55
N ASN A 289 -8.62 -6.82 12.93
CA ASN A 289 -9.85 -7.50 12.50
C ASN A 289 -9.56 -8.54 11.41
N LEU A 290 -8.72 -8.21 10.44
CA LEU A 290 -8.27 -9.15 9.41
C LEU A 290 -7.54 -10.36 10.04
N LEU A 291 -6.61 -10.13 10.95
CA LEU A 291 -5.90 -11.20 11.65
C LEU A 291 -6.85 -12.07 12.49
N LEU A 292 -7.90 -11.48 13.07
CA LEU A 292 -8.94 -12.24 13.78
C LEU A 292 -9.70 -13.16 12.83
N GLU A 293 -10.10 -12.68 11.65
CA GLU A 293 -10.74 -13.51 10.63
C GLU A 293 -9.82 -14.61 10.08
N LEU A 294 -8.51 -14.34 9.98
CA LEU A 294 -7.49 -15.31 9.59
C LEU A 294 -7.16 -16.31 10.73
N HIS A 295 -7.92 -16.32 11.82
CA HIS A 295 -7.69 -17.15 13.02
C HIS A 295 -6.31 -16.95 13.67
N ARG A 296 -5.80 -15.72 13.60
CA ARG A 296 -4.52 -15.28 14.20
C ARG A 296 -4.72 -14.05 15.10
N PRO A 297 -5.59 -14.11 16.13
CA PRO A 297 -5.88 -12.98 16.99
C PRO A 297 -4.64 -12.51 17.73
N LEU A 298 -4.51 -11.18 17.85
CA LEU A 298 -3.45 -10.57 18.64
C LEU A 298 -3.88 -10.46 20.10
N THR A 299 -3.10 -11.03 20.99
CA THR A 299 -3.35 -11.01 22.44
C THR A 299 -2.75 -9.78 23.15
N ARG A 300 -1.82 -9.08 22.48
CA ARG A 300 -1.16 -7.88 23.01
C ARG A 300 -1.67 -6.63 22.32
N ALA A 301 -1.54 -5.48 23.01
CA ALA A 301 -1.77 -4.17 22.42
C ALA A 301 -0.81 -3.93 21.25
N SER A 302 -1.30 -3.32 20.18
CA SER A 302 -0.45 -2.76 19.12
C SER A 302 0.26 -1.52 19.63
N ILE A 303 1.50 -1.30 19.23
CA ILE A 303 2.29 -0.14 19.66
C ILE A 303 2.36 0.87 18.51
N VAL A 304 2.05 2.12 18.82
CA VAL A 304 2.21 3.27 17.91
C VAL A 304 3.30 4.17 18.47
N TYR A 305 4.34 4.38 17.70
CA TYR A 305 5.42 5.31 18.02
C TYR A 305 5.17 6.67 17.37
N CYS A 306 5.18 7.72 18.17
CA CYS A 306 5.07 9.13 17.78
C CYS A 306 6.17 9.93 18.50
N ASP A 307 6.74 10.94 17.86
CA ASP A 307 7.76 11.78 18.49
C ASP A 307 7.18 13.05 19.14
N ASN A 308 5.88 13.31 18.96
CA ASN A 308 5.19 14.45 19.55
C ASN A 308 4.58 14.11 20.92
N ILE A 309 5.20 14.59 21.98
CA ILE A 309 4.75 14.33 23.37
C ILE A 309 3.32 14.83 23.62
N SER A 310 2.91 15.96 23.02
CA SER A 310 1.55 16.48 23.16
C SER A 310 0.49 15.57 22.53
N ALA A 311 0.78 14.99 21.38
CA ALA A 311 -0.09 14.01 20.72
C ALA A 311 -0.21 12.73 21.57
N ILE A 312 0.88 12.25 22.15
CA ILE A 312 0.88 11.10 23.07
C ILE A 312 0.02 11.38 24.29
N TYR A 313 0.20 12.55 24.91
CA TYR A 313 -0.58 12.96 26.07
C TYR A 313 -2.08 13.02 25.76
N LEU A 314 -2.46 13.56 24.61
CA LEU A 314 -3.85 13.59 24.15
C LEU A 314 -4.46 12.18 23.99
N SER A 315 -3.66 11.18 23.67
CA SER A 315 -4.12 9.79 23.51
C SER A 315 -4.48 9.11 24.84
N GLY A 316 -3.83 9.47 25.92
CA GLY A 316 -4.02 8.84 27.25
C GLY A 316 -4.86 9.65 28.22
N ASN A 317 -4.94 10.97 28.07
CA ASN A 317 -5.61 11.84 29.06
C ASN A 317 -7.13 11.95 28.80
N PRO A 318 -7.99 11.62 29.78
CA PRO A 318 -9.45 11.71 29.64
C PRO A 318 -10.00 13.14 29.63
N VAL A 319 -9.18 14.15 30.01
CA VAL A 319 -9.65 15.55 30.12
C VAL A 319 -9.90 16.13 28.73
N GLN A 320 -11.10 16.67 28.54
CA GLN A 320 -11.51 17.33 27.31
C GLN A 320 -10.89 18.74 27.23
N HIS A 321 -10.01 18.97 26.26
CA HIS A 321 -9.45 20.29 26.02
C HIS A 321 -10.32 21.11 25.08
N GLN A 322 -10.87 22.26 25.52
CA GLN A 322 -11.72 23.15 24.71
C GLN A 322 -11.05 23.59 23.37
N ARG A 323 -9.72 23.56 23.30
CA ARG A 323 -8.96 23.98 22.10
C ARG A 323 -8.90 22.92 20.98
N THR A 324 -9.40 21.69 21.21
CA THR A 324 -9.27 20.55 20.28
C THR A 324 -10.60 20.07 19.70
N LYS A 325 -11.67 20.88 19.77
CA LYS A 325 -13.02 20.51 19.26
C LYS A 325 -13.02 20.01 17.80
N HIS A 326 -12.15 20.51 16.96
CA HIS A 326 -12.08 20.19 15.53
C HIS A 326 -11.39 18.85 15.21
N ILE A 327 -10.77 18.19 16.22
CA ILE A 327 -10.24 16.81 16.13
C ILE A 327 -10.91 15.91 17.20
N GLU A 328 -12.06 16.29 17.68
CA GLU A 328 -12.75 15.59 18.77
C GLU A 328 -13.04 14.13 18.42
N LEU A 329 -13.47 13.86 17.20
CA LEU A 329 -13.73 12.49 16.73
C LEU A 329 -12.46 11.65 16.74
N ASP A 330 -11.35 12.19 16.27
CA ASP A 330 -10.04 11.50 16.29
C ASP A 330 -9.62 11.20 17.73
N ILE A 331 -9.83 12.16 18.64
CA ILE A 331 -9.50 12.02 20.07
C ILE A 331 -10.32 10.91 20.71
N HIS A 332 -11.62 10.91 20.53
CA HIS A 332 -12.51 9.89 21.09
C HIS A 332 -12.17 8.51 20.54
N PHE A 333 -11.98 8.40 19.23
CA PHE A 333 -11.64 7.15 18.58
C PHE A 333 -10.35 6.53 19.13
N VAL A 334 -9.25 7.30 19.17
CA VAL A 334 -7.95 6.79 19.66
C VAL A 334 -8.03 6.42 21.13
N ARG A 335 -8.64 7.28 21.97
CA ARG A 335 -8.80 7.02 23.41
C ARG A 335 -9.59 5.75 23.70
N GLU A 336 -10.65 5.51 22.93
CA GLU A 336 -11.41 4.28 23.05
C GLU A 336 -10.54 3.04 22.81
N GLN A 337 -9.69 3.06 21.76
CA GLN A 337 -8.78 1.94 21.49
C GLN A 337 -7.72 1.77 22.58
N VAL A 338 -7.21 2.87 23.13
CA VAL A 338 -6.26 2.84 24.26
C VAL A 338 -6.92 2.30 25.53
N GLN A 339 -8.14 2.75 25.87
CA GLN A 339 -8.88 2.27 27.04
C GLN A 339 -9.24 0.78 26.96
N ARG A 340 -9.54 0.30 25.74
CA ARG A 340 -9.77 -1.13 25.47
C ARG A 340 -8.51 -1.98 25.53
N GLY A 341 -7.34 -1.38 25.72
CA GLY A 341 -6.06 -2.08 25.70
C GLY A 341 -5.65 -2.61 24.32
N MET A 342 -6.27 -2.11 23.24
CA MET A 342 -5.98 -2.55 21.87
C MET A 342 -4.75 -1.87 21.29
N VAL A 343 -4.47 -0.63 21.73
CA VAL A 343 -3.37 0.21 21.24
C VAL A 343 -2.68 0.91 22.42
N ARG A 344 -1.37 1.11 22.29
CA ARG A 344 -0.56 1.97 23.16
C ARG A 344 0.20 2.97 22.30
N VAL A 345 0.11 4.25 22.62
CA VAL A 345 0.89 5.30 21.94
C VAL A 345 2.10 5.63 22.81
N LEU A 346 3.30 5.48 22.26
CA LEU A 346 4.55 5.63 22.97
C LEU A 346 5.47 6.65 22.26
N HIS A 347 6.35 7.28 23.03
CA HIS A 347 7.32 8.21 22.48
C HIS A 347 8.46 7.48 21.79
N VAL A 348 8.89 8.00 20.63
CA VAL A 348 10.13 7.66 19.97
C VAL A 348 10.95 8.95 19.75
N PRO A 349 12.25 8.99 20.06
CA PRO A 349 13.08 10.14 19.69
C PRO A 349 13.13 10.34 18.17
N SER A 350 13.10 11.59 17.69
CA SER A 350 13.02 11.92 16.24
C SER A 350 14.12 11.25 15.40
N ARG A 351 15.32 11.05 15.95
CA ARG A 351 16.40 10.32 15.26
C ARG A 351 16.07 8.85 14.92
N PHE A 352 15.04 8.27 15.53
CA PHE A 352 14.56 6.92 15.32
C PHE A 352 13.13 6.89 14.74
N GLN A 353 12.59 8.05 14.35
CA GLN A 353 11.26 8.16 13.77
C GLN A 353 11.29 7.73 12.30
N ILE A 354 11.12 6.43 12.05
CA ILE A 354 11.16 5.88 10.68
C ILE A 354 10.10 6.52 9.79
N ALA A 355 8.96 6.97 10.35
CA ALA A 355 7.88 7.58 9.57
C ALA A 355 8.26 8.92 8.93
N ASP A 356 9.38 9.55 9.31
CA ASP A 356 9.91 10.76 8.67
C ASP A 356 10.13 10.59 7.17
N ILE A 357 10.51 9.39 6.72
CA ILE A 357 10.73 9.08 5.30
C ILE A 357 9.45 9.23 4.44
N PHE A 358 8.26 9.21 5.10
CA PHE A 358 6.96 9.33 4.47
C PHE A 358 6.38 10.74 4.48
N THR A 359 7.07 11.70 5.12
CA THR A 359 6.52 13.04 5.37
C THR A 359 7.42 14.18 4.92
N LYS A 360 8.72 13.94 4.80
CA LYS A 360 9.69 15.00 4.47
C LYS A 360 10.90 14.49 3.67
N GLY A 361 11.58 15.41 2.99
CA GLY A 361 12.89 15.13 2.38
C GLY A 361 13.96 14.99 3.46
N LEU A 362 14.75 13.93 3.41
CA LEU A 362 15.76 13.61 4.41
C LEU A 362 17.18 13.76 3.85
N PRO A 363 18.17 14.15 4.69
CA PRO A 363 19.57 14.03 4.34
C PRO A 363 19.91 12.58 3.98
N ARG A 364 20.86 12.39 3.05
CA ARG A 364 21.23 11.08 2.51
C ARG A 364 21.45 10.01 3.58
N VAL A 365 22.25 10.31 4.59
CA VAL A 365 22.59 9.34 5.64
C VAL A 365 21.35 8.84 6.39
N LEU A 366 20.48 9.76 6.79
CA LEU A 366 19.25 9.43 7.52
C LEU A 366 18.24 8.70 6.61
N PHE A 367 18.15 9.12 5.33
CA PHE A 367 17.30 8.44 4.35
C PHE A 367 17.73 6.98 4.12
N GLU A 368 19.04 6.73 3.96
CA GLU A 368 19.57 5.38 3.75
C GLU A 368 19.37 4.50 5.00
N ASP A 369 19.50 5.06 6.21
CA ASP A 369 19.23 4.38 7.48
C ASP A 369 17.75 3.97 7.58
N PHE A 370 16.83 4.91 7.41
CA PHE A 370 15.40 4.62 7.46
C PHE A 370 14.95 3.68 6.34
N ARG A 371 15.47 3.85 5.11
CA ARG A 371 15.21 2.91 4.01
C ARG A 371 15.61 1.49 4.38
N SER A 372 16.73 1.30 5.06
CA SER A 372 17.18 -0.03 5.49
C SER A 372 16.21 -0.70 6.46
N SER A 373 15.46 0.11 7.23
CA SER A 373 14.42 -0.36 8.16
C SER A 373 13.10 -0.77 7.47
N LEU A 374 12.88 -0.36 6.20
CA LEU A 374 11.64 -0.65 5.45
C LEU A 374 11.57 -2.06 4.82
N SER A 375 12.41 -2.99 5.25
CA SER A 375 12.49 -4.34 4.65
C SER A 375 12.83 -4.34 3.16
N LEU A 376 13.40 -3.24 2.63
CA LEU A 376 13.90 -3.16 1.27
C LEU A 376 15.28 -3.78 1.17
N ARG A 377 15.44 -4.76 0.27
CA ARG A 377 16.69 -5.52 0.08
C ARG A 377 17.01 -5.67 -1.40
N SER A 378 18.26 -6.01 -1.69
CA SER A 378 18.65 -6.56 -2.99
C SER A 378 18.10 -7.97 -3.15
N PRO A 379 17.90 -8.46 -4.39
CA PRO A 379 17.46 -9.82 -4.61
C PRO A 379 18.37 -10.81 -3.88
N PRO A 380 17.81 -11.90 -3.33
CA PRO A 380 18.61 -12.95 -2.72
C PRO A 380 19.61 -13.49 -3.76
N ALA A 381 20.82 -13.85 -3.31
CA ALA A 381 21.81 -14.45 -4.19
C ALA A 381 21.18 -15.69 -4.84
N SER A 382 21.23 -15.76 -6.18
CA SER A 382 20.82 -16.96 -6.91
C SER A 382 21.75 -18.08 -6.47
N THR A 383 21.25 -19.03 -5.70
CA THR A 383 21.86 -20.33 -5.57
C THR A 383 21.63 -21.06 -6.90
N ALA A 384 22.34 -20.61 -7.95
CA ALA A 384 22.51 -21.44 -9.13
C ALA A 384 23.21 -22.71 -8.65
N GLY A 385 22.52 -23.84 -8.78
CA GLY A 385 22.99 -25.13 -8.30
C GLY A 385 24.41 -25.44 -8.79
N VAL A 386 25.20 -25.90 -7.86
CA VAL A 386 26.36 -26.74 -8.15
C VAL A 386 25.83 -28.12 -8.48
#